data_9f7fce3b9477b08f0f3e487256d593e6
#
_entry.id   9f7fce3b9477b08f0f3e487256d593e6
#
_cell.length_a   1.000
_cell.length_b   1.000
_cell.length_c   1.000
_cell.angle_alpha   90.00
_cell.angle_beta   90.00
_cell.angle_gamma   90.00
#
_symmetry.space_group_name_H-M   'P 1'
#
loop_
_entity.id
_entity.type
_entity.pdbx_description
1 polymer ?
#
loop_
_entity_poly.entity_id
_entity_poly.type
_entity_poly.pdbx_seq_one_letter_code
_entity_poly.pdbx_strand_id
1 'polypeptide(L)'
;MSVARTVLITNRRGLHARASAKFVTLASSQRCDVQVEKDGSGSVTGTSIMGLMMLGAAMGDSITISANGDGADEAVTRLAELVEAKFGED
;
A
#
# COMPACT_ATOMS: atom_id res chain seq x y z
N MET A 1 -19.03 -2.14 2.64
CA MET A 1 -18.25 -2.21 3.89
C MET A 1 -16.86 -1.64 3.66
N SER A 2 -16.35 -0.88 4.60
CA SER A 2 -15.06 -0.21 4.48
C SER A 2 -14.06 -0.89 5.42
N VAL A 3 -12.86 -1.15 4.92
CA VAL A 3 -11.79 -1.79 5.69
C VAL A 3 -10.53 -0.93 5.57
N ALA A 4 -9.84 -0.74 6.67
CA ALA A 4 -8.59 0.01 6.67
C ALA A 4 -7.60 -0.66 7.63
N ARG A 5 -6.32 -0.61 7.26
CA ARG A 5 -5.26 -1.17 8.10
C ARG A 5 -4.01 -0.33 7.97
N THR A 6 -3.42 0.03 9.11
CA THR A 6 -2.17 0.77 9.14
C THR A 6 -1.02 -0.20 9.31
N VAL A 7 0.00 -0.07 8.47
CA VAL A 7 1.16 -0.94 8.50
C VAL A 7 2.43 -0.12 8.49
N LEU A 8 3.47 -0.67 9.09
CA LEU A 8 4.79 -0.03 9.17
C LEU A 8 5.63 -0.45 7.96
N ILE A 9 6.28 0.53 7.34
CA ILE A 9 7.23 0.26 6.26
C ILE A 9 8.54 -0.18 6.92
N THR A 10 8.99 -1.40 6.60
CA THR A 10 10.17 -1.98 7.23
C THR A 10 11.29 -2.33 6.26
N ASN A 11 11.06 -2.20 4.95
CA ASN A 11 12.12 -2.38 3.97
C ASN A 11 12.97 -1.11 3.90
N ARG A 12 14.25 -1.27 3.63
CA ARG A 12 15.22 -0.16 3.70
C ARG A 12 14.89 1.01 2.79
N ARG A 13 14.39 0.70 1.60
CA ARG A 13 14.18 1.72 0.55
C ARG A 13 12.76 2.29 0.55
N GLY A 14 11.90 1.78 1.42
CA GLY A 14 10.52 2.26 1.49
C GLY A 14 9.74 2.03 0.20
N LEU A 15 8.83 2.94 -0.11
CA LEU A 15 8.00 2.85 -1.32
C LEU A 15 8.75 3.42 -2.54
N HIS A 16 9.92 2.85 -2.84
CA HIS A 16 10.66 3.19 -4.06
C HIS A 16 9.96 2.60 -5.28
N ALA A 17 10.51 2.83 -6.47
CA ALA A 17 9.83 2.46 -7.72
C ALA A 17 9.48 0.98 -7.81
N ARG A 18 10.42 0.09 -7.45
CA ARG A 18 10.17 -1.36 -7.54
C ARG A 18 9.12 -1.82 -6.54
N ALA A 19 9.18 -1.33 -5.29
CA ALA A 19 8.20 -1.69 -4.27
C ALA A 19 6.82 -1.17 -4.67
N SER A 20 6.75 0.07 -5.16
CA SER A 20 5.49 0.66 -5.61
C SER A 20 4.90 -0.13 -6.78
N ALA A 21 5.75 -0.60 -7.71
CA ALA A 21 5.28 -1.42 -8.83
C ALA A 21 4.69 -2.74 -8.36
N LYS A 22 5.31 -3.39 -7.37
CA LYS A 22 4.78 -4.63 -6.79
C LYS A 22 3.44 -4.38 -6.12
N PHE A 23 3.33 -3.28 -5.39
CA PHE A 23 2.08 -2.89 -4.73
C PHE A 23 0.98 -2.69 -5.77
N VAL A 24 1.26 -1.94 -6.83
CA VAL A 24 0.30 -1.66 -7.90
C VAL A 24 -0.16 -2.96 -8.58
N THR A 25 0.77 -3.85 -8.87
CA THR A 25 0.43 -5.13 -9.51
C THR A 25 -0.56 -5.92 -8.65
N LEU A 26 -0.29 -6.01 -7.35
CA LEU A 26 -1.18 -6.73 -6.45
C LEU A 26 -2.52 -6.00 -6.28
N ALA A 27 -2.49 -4.67 -6.12
CA ALA A 27 -3.70 -3.88 -5.97
C ALA A 27 -4.60 -3.99 -7.19
N SER A 28 -4.00 -4.03 -8.39
CA SER A 28 -4.75 -4.13 -9.64
C SER A 28 -5.44 -5.48 -9.81
N SER A 29 -4.99 -6.50 -9.10
CA SER A 29 -5.59 -7.83 -9.16
C SER A 29 -6.76 -8.00 -8.18
N GLN A 30 -7.02 -7.00 -7.34
CA GLN A 30 -8.08 -7.08 -6.35
C GLN A 30 -9.43 -6.69 -6.97
N ARG A 31 -10.52 -7.09 -6.30
CA ARG A 31 -11.88 -6.84 -6.78
C ARG A 31 -12.36 -5.41 -6.56
N CYS A 32 -11.68 -4.67 -5.72
CA CYS A 32 -12.12 -3.34 -5.28
C CYS A 32 -11.00 -2.33 -5.44
N ASP A 33 -11.37 -1.06 -5.41
CA ASP A 33 -10.40 0.01 -5.43
C ASP A 33 -9.72 0.13 -4.08
N VAL A 34 -8.42 0.44 -4.12
CA VAL A 34 -7.60 0.55 -2.91
C VAL A 34 -7.05 1.97 -2.83
N GLN A 35 -7.07 2.53 -1.64
CA GLN A 35 -6.47 3.82 -1.35
C GLN A 35 -5.32 3.63 -0.38
N VAL A 36 -4.28 4.44 -0.50
CA VAL A 36 -3.14 4.42 0.41
C VAL A 36 -2.90 5.83 0.91
N GLU A 37 -2.73 5.95 2.21
CA GLU A 37 -2.59 7.24 2.86
C GLU A 37 -1.36 7.23 3.76
N LYS A 38 -0.67 8.37 3.78
CA LYS A 38 0.39 8.62 4.75
C LYS A 38 0.10 9.96 5.42
N ASP A 39 0.19 10.00 6.75
CA ASP A 39 -0.06 11.22 7.51
C ASP A 39 0.81 12.37 7.00
N GLY A 40 0.17 13.50 6.74
CA GLY A 40 0.85 14.70 6.28
C GLY A 40 1.13 14.74 4.77
N SER A 41 0.88 13.64 4.06
CA SER A 41 1.16 13.57 2.62
C SER A 41 -0.09 13.28 1.77
N GLY A 42 -1.22 13.04 2.42
CA GLY A 42 -2.48 12.80 1.73
C GLY A 42 -2.69 11.36 1.31
N SER A 43 -3.65 11.18 0.42
CA SER A 43 -4.12 9.86 -0.01
C SER A 43 -3.96 9.71 -1.52
N VAL A 44 -3.57 8.53 -1.97
CA VAL A 44 -3.41 8.21 -3.39
C VAL A 44 -4.10 6.89 -3.70
N THR A 45 -4.42 6.67 -4.99
CA THR A 45 -4.94 5.37 -5.39
C THR A 45 -3.82 4.33 -5.38
N GLY A 46 -4.14 3.13 -4.88
CA GLY A 46 -3.17 2.04 -4.79
C GLY A 46 -2.70 1.49 -6.12
N THR A 47 -3.31 1.92 -7.23
CA THR A 47 -2.93 1.50 -8.57
C THR A 47 -2.08 2.53 -9.30
N SER A 48 -1.57 3.55 -8.60
CA SER A 48 -0.71 4.58 -9.19
C SER A 48 0.70 4.47 -8.64
N ILE A 49 1.65 4.06 -9.46
CA ILE A 49 3.06 4.00 -9.06
C ILE A 49 3.55 5.39 -8.67
N MET A 50 3.24 6.39 -9.49
CA MET A 50 3.64 7.77 -9.20
C MET A 50 3.05 8.28 -7.89
N GLY A 51 1.75 7.99 -7.67
CA GLY A 51 1.09 8.40 -6.45
C GLY A 51 1.75 7.80 -5.22
N LEU A 52 2.04 6.51 -5.26
CA LEU A 52 2.69 5.83 -4.14
C LEU A 52 4.08 6.41 -3.87
N MET A 53 4.85 6.68 -4.92
CA MET A 53 6.18 7.27 -4.75
C MET A 53 6.10 8.67 -4.17
N MET A 54 5.09 9.44 -4.55
CA MET A 54 4.92 10.81 -4.08
C MET A 54 4.53 10.89 -2.60
N LEU A 55 4.04 9.80 -2.01
CA LEU A 55 3.78 9.78 -0.58
C LEU A 55 5.06 9.93 0.24
N GLY A 56 6.20 9.56 -0.33
CA GLY A 56 7.47 9.67 0.36
C GLY A 56 7.59 8.76 1.57
N ALA A 57 6.89 7.63 1.56
CA ALA A 57 6.94 6.70 2.69
C ALA A 57 8.26 5.95 2.70
N ALA A 58 9.02 6.15 3.78
CA ALA A 58 10.33 5.56 3.97
C ALA A 58 10.29 4.54 5.11
N MET A 59 11.40 3.82 5.28
CA MET A 59 11.52 2.88 6.40
C MET A 59 11.23 3.62 7.71
N GLY A 60 10.35 3.03 8.53
CA GLY A 60 9.94 3.63 9.79
C GLY A 60 8.64 4.43 9.71
N ASP A 61 8.21 4.78 8.50
CA ASP A 61 6.92 5.45 8.33
C ASP A 61 5.79 4.42 8.28
N SER A 62 4.59 4.86 8.63
CA SER A 62 3.39 4.03 8.52
C SER A 62 2.52 4.52 7.39
N ILE A 63 1.85 3.58 6.73
CA ILE A 63 0.84 3.89 5.72
C ILE A 63 -0.46 3.20 6.10
N THR A 64 -1.58 3.79 5.70
CA THR A 64 -2.91 3.20 5.91
C THR A 64 -3.44 2.76 4.56
N ILE A 65 -3.74 1.47 4.46
CA ILE A 65 -4.31 0.86 3.25
C ILE A 65 -5.80 0.69 3.52
N SER A 66 -6.63 1.19 2.61
CA SER A 66 -8.08 1.10 2.78
C SER A 66 -8.74 0.67 1.49
N ALA A 67 -9.90 0.03 1.63
CA ALA A 67 -10.70 -0.43 0.50
C ALA A 67 -12.17 -0.51 0.90
N ASN A 68 -13.05 -0.54 -0.09
CA ASN A 68 -14.49 -0.51 0.08
C ASN A 68 -15.14 -1.58 -0.78
N GLY A 69 -16.21 -2.19 -0.27
CA GLY A 69 -17.04 -3.10 -1.05
C GLY A 69 -16.56 -4.53 -1.05
N ASP A 70 -16.98 -5.28 -2.07
CA ASP A 70 -16.66 -6.70 -2.18
C ASP A 70 -15.15 -6.91 -2.31
N GLY A 71 -14.62 -7.82 -1.50
CA GLY A 71 -13.19 -8.14 -1.54
C GLY A 71 -12.30 -7.17 -0.80
N ALA A 72 -12.88 -6.16 -0.12
CA ALA A 72 -12.09 -5.16 0.59
C ALA A 72 -11.18 -5.78 1.65
N ASP A 73 -11.72 -6.71 2.43
CA ASP A 73 -10.98 -7.39 3.50
C ASP A 73 -9.77 -8.13 2.95
N GLU A 74 -9.99 -8.92 1.89
CA GLU A 74 -8.94 -9.69 1.25
C GLU A 74 -7.89 -8.76 0.65
N ALA A 75 -8.32 -7.68 -0.02
CA ALA A 75 -7.41 -6.74 -0.66
C ALA A 75 -6.49 -6.09 0.37
N VAL A 76 -7.06 -5.57 1.44
CA VAL A 76 -6.28 -4.90 2.49
C VAL A 76 -5.32 -5.89 3.16
N THR A 77 -5.79 -7.11 3.44
CA THR A 77 -4.96 -8.13 4.07
C THR A 77 -3.76 -8.50 3.19
N ARG A 78 -4.01 -8.76 1.89
CA ARG A 78 -2.94 -9.15 0.97
C ARG A 78 -1.90 -8.03 0.80
N LEU A 79 -2.37 -6.80 0.68
CA LEU A 79 -1.47 -5.66 0.52
C LEU A 79 -0.67 -5.39 1.78
N ALA A 80 -1.33 -5.51 2.95
CA ALA A 80 -0.63 -5.37 4.23
C ALA A 80 0.46 -6.43 4.37
N GLU A 81 0.17 -7.68 3.97
CA GLU A 81 1.16 -8.76 4.02
C GLU A 81 2.35 -8.50 3.11
N LEU A 82 2.11 -7.91 1.92
CA LEU A 82 3.18 -7.54 1.01
C LEU A 82 4.12 -6.53 1.66
N VAL A 83 3.55 -5.51 2.31
CA VAL A 83 4.34 -4.50 3.01
C VAL A 83 5.12 -5.12 4.16
N GLU A 84 4.46 -5.96 4.96
CA GLU A 84 5.08 -6.61 6.12
C GLU A 84 6.18 -7.58 5.71
N ALA A 85 6.09 -8.15 4.51
CA ALA A 85 7.12 -9.01 3.94
C ALA A 85 8.24 -8.21 3.26
N LYS A 86 8.27 -6.88 3.46
CA LYS A 86 9.28 -5.98 2.90
C LYS A 86 9.30 -6.00 1.38
N PHE A 87 8.15 -6.26 0.74
CA PHE A 87 8.02 -6.38 -0.71
C PHE A 87 8.96 -7.44 -1.29
N GLY A 88 9.34 -8.43 -0.47
CA GLY A 88 10.29 -9.46 -0.88
C GLY A 88 11.74 -9.00 -0.90
N GLU A 89 12.02 -7.81 -0.36
CA GLU A 89 13.39 -7.27 -0.24
C GLU A 89 13.98 -7.58 1.13
N ASP A 90 15.23 -7.36 1.25
CA ASP A 90 15.94 -7.50 2.54
C ASP A 90 15.67 -6.31 3.46
#